data_649a0ccc2378af30c960b79538c6ba09
#
_entry.id   649a0ccc2378af30c960b79538c6ba09
#
_cell.length_a   1.000
_cell.length_b   1.000
_cell.length_c   1.000
_cell.angle_alpha   90.00
_cell.angle_beta   90.00
_cell.angle_gamma   90.00
#
_symmetry.space_group_name_H-M   'P 1'
#
loop_
_entity.id
_entity.type
_entity.pdbx_description
1 polymer ?
#
loop_
_entity_poly.entity_id
_entity_poly.type
_entity_poly.pdbx_seq_one_letter_code
_entity_poly.pdbx_strand_id
1 'polypeptide(L)'
;QPKELIFSKNNDIPFLLCEHFKGRDLINIKYEKLWTDSPLPTQNPENAFRVISGDFVTTDDGTGIVHTAPTFGADDMIAAQNAKPEVPPMLILNKDGDLSPLVDLQGKFIDGLGSISGKYVKNQYYNEKDVPEKSVDVEIAIKLKEENKAFRVEKYTHSYPNCWRTDKPILYYPLNSWFVAVTKRKSDLIQYNKKINWKPCLLYTSPSPRDLKL
;
A
#
# COMPACT_ATOMS: atom_id res chain seq x y z
N GLN A 1 9.11 -24.95 18.71
CA GLN A 1 9.12 -25.86 17.54
C GLN A 1 8.83 -25.01 16.31
N PRO A 2 9.63 -25.04 15.26
CA PRO A 2 9.31 -24.36 14.02
C PRO A 2 8.01 -24.99 13.49
N LYS A 3 6.96 -24.15 13.31
CA LYS A 3 5.79 -24.59 12.54
C LYS A 3 6.29 -24.86 11.12
N GLU A 4 6.16 -26.09 10.65
CA GLU A 4 6.37 -26.42 9.25
C GLU A 4 5.48 -25.51 8.42
N LEU A 5 6.07 -24.79 7.47
CA LEU A 5 5.36 -24.02 6.47
C LEU A 5 4.60 -25.02 5.58
N ILE A 6 3.38 -25.33 5.97
CA ILE A 6 2.49 -26.17 5.18
C ILE A 6 1.97 -25.29 4.04
N PHE A 7 2.53 -25.44 2.86
CA PHE A 7 1.97 -24.88 1.64
C PHE A 7 0.60 -25.52 1.41
N SER A 8 -0.44 -24.84 1.91
CA SER A 8 -1.86 -25.11 1.72
C SER A 8 -2.45 -26.47 2.16
N LYS A 9 -3.76 -26.43 2.39
CA LYS A 9 -4.59 -27.63 2.71
C LYS A 9 -4.67 -28.67 1.58
N ASN A 10 -4.20 -28.38 0.38
CA ASN A 10 -4.02 -29.32 -0.73
C ASN A 10 -2.54 -29.67 -0.85
N ASN A 11 -2.15 -30.73 -0.19
CA ASN A 11 -0.79 -31.27 -0.15
C ASN A 11 -0.33 -31.98 -1.45
N ASP A 12 -0.84 -31.57 -2.60
CA ASP A 12 -0.60 -32.30 -3.86
C ASP A 12 0.71 -31.91 -4.56
N ILE A 13 1.46 -30.93 -4.03
CA ILE A 13 2.75 -30.56 -4.60
C ILE A 13 3.86 -31.15 -3.74
N PRO A 14 4.60 -32.16 -4.26
CA PRO A 14 5.71 -32.72 -3.53
C PRO A 14 6.82 -31.65 -3.33
N PHE A 15 7.33 -31.52 -2.13
CA PHE A 15 8.43 -30.61 -1.84
C PHE A 15 9.50 -31.32 -1.00
N LEU A 16 10.72 -30.81 -1.12
CA LEU A 16 11.85 -31.22 -0.28
C LEU A 16 12.24 -30.02 0.59
N LEU A 17 12.22 -30.22 1.90
CA LEU A 17 12.72 -29.22 2.83
C LEU A 17 14.25 -29.24 2.82
N CYS A 18 14.87 -28.21 2.27
CA CYS A 18 16.31 -28.11 2.10
C CYS A 18 16.99 -27.43 3.30
N GLU A 19 16.38 -26.36 3.83
CA GLU A 19 17.01 -25.53 4.86
C GLU A 19 15.97 -24.76 5.67
N HIS A 20 16.35 -24.39 6.91
CA HIS A 20 15.59 -23.49 7.79
C HIS A 20 16.39 -22.22 8.04
N PHE A 21 15.75 -21.05 7.90
CA PHE A 21 16.35 -19.76 8.20
C PHE A 21 15.31 -18.82 8.81
N LYS A 22 15.77 -17.74 9.43
CA LYS A 22 14.90 -16.72 9.99
C LYS A 22 14.64 -15.63 8.97
N GLY A 23 13.50 -14.94 9.05
CA GLY A 23 13.19 -13.82 8.16
C GLY A 23 14.27 -12.74 8.12
N ARG A 24 15.01 -12.52 9.23
CA ARG A 24 16.14 -11.59 9.28
C ARG A 24 17.29 -11.97 8.33
N ASP A 25 17.44 -13.23 8.02
CA ASP A 25 18.50 -13.73 7.15
C ASP A 25 18.21 -13.45 5.66
N LEU A 26 16.96 -13.07 5.36
CA LEU A 26 16.51 -12.65 4.04
C LEU A 26 16.68 -11.15 3.78
N ILE A 27 16.94 -10.34 4.80
CA ILE A 27 17.03 -8.88 4.66
C ILE A 27 18.11 -8.51 3.66
N ASN A 28 17.77 -7.55 2.76
CA ASN A 28 18.60 -7.08 1.64
C ASN A 28 18.81 -8.04 0.48
N ILE A 29 18.17 -9.22 0.47
CA ILE A 29 18.13 -10.02 -0.75
C ILE A 29 17.38 -9.22 -1.81
N LYS A 30 18.00 -9.04 -2.97
CA LYS A 30 17.42 -8.37 -4.13
C LYS A 30 16.67 -9.37 -5.00
N TYR A 31 15.61 -8.91 -5.62
CA TYR A 31 14.80 -9.67 -6.56
C TYR A 31 14.46 -8.85 -7.80
N GLU A 32 14.14 -9.53 -8.89
CA GLU A 32 13.67 -8.90 -10.11
C GLU A 32 12.23 -8.43 -9.96
N LYS A 33 11.89 -7.28 -10.56
CA LYS A 33 10.51 -6.79 -10.55
C LYS A 33 9.59 -7.76 -11.28
N LEU A 34 8.42 -8.03 -10.71
CA LEU A 34 7.45 -8.96 -11.30
C LEU A 34 6.84 -8.42 -12.59
N TRP A 35 6.46 -7.14 -12.59
CA TRP A 35 5.89 -6.48 -13.76
C TRP A 35 6.99 -5.81 -14.57
N THR A 36 7.43 -6.46 -15.63
CA THR A 36 8.59 -6.03 -16.43
C THR A 36 8.34 -4.70 -17.15
N ASP A 37 7.09 -4.43 -17.56
CA ASP A 37 6.71 -3.22 -18.27
C ASP A 37 6.70 -1.97 -17.37
N SER A 38 6.69 -2.13 -16.02
CA SER A 38 6.71 -0.97 -15.13
C SER A 38 8.06 -0.25 -15.19
N PRO A 39 8.09 1.08 -15.10
CA PRO A 39 9.33 1.83 -14.94
C PRO A 39 9.98 1.51 -13.58
N LEU A 40 11.19 2.01 -13.39
CA LEU A 40 11.83 2.08 -12.08
C LEU A 40 11.45 3.39 -11.37
N PRO A 41 11.48 3.45 -10.03
CA PRO A 41 11.31 4.72 -9.34
C PRO A 41 12.38 5.72 -9.77
N THR A 42 11.99 7.00 -9.90
CA THR A 42 12.91 8.05 -10.35
C THR A 42 14.03 8.32 -9.35
N GLN A 43 13.74 8.14 -8.06
CA GLN A 43 14.70 8.38 -6.99
C GLN A 43 15.25 7.06 -6.45
N ASN A 44 16.57 6.95 -6.31
CA ASN A 44 17.31 5.83 -5.72
C ASN A 44 16.80 4.43 -6.19
N PRO A 45 16.66 4.19 -7.50
CA PRO A 45 16.09 2.94 -8.02
C PRO A 45 16.86 1.68 -7.57
N GLU A 46 18.14 1.81 -7.25
CA GLU A 46 18.99 0.73 -6.76
C GLU A 46 18.59 0.19 -5.38
N ASN A 47 17.83 0.97 -4.62
CA ASN A 47 17.31 0.63 -3.29
C ASN A 47 15.94 -0.06 -3.33
N ALA A 48 15.31 -0.10 -4.49
CA ALA A 48 14.04 -0.80 -4.70
C ALA A 48 14.24 -2.33 -4.85
N PHE A 49 13.16 -3.08 -4.88
CA PHE A 49 13.11 -4.53 -5.18
C PHE A 49 14.03 -5.38 -4.31
N ARG A 50 13.96 -5.21 -3.01
CA ARG A 50 14.69 -5.99 -2.02
C ARG A 50 13.83 -6.30 -0.80
N VAL A 51 14.22 -7.33 -0.06
CA VAL A 51 13.57 -7.72 1.17
C VAL A 51 13.93 -6.74 2.29
N ILE A 52 12.93 -6.24 3.02
CA ILE A 52 13.09 -5.38 4.19
C ILE A 52 12.37 -6.00 5.39
N SER A 53 12.68 -5.54 6.60
CA SER A 53 11.96 -5.92 7.81
C SER A 53 10.66 -5.13 7.93
N GLY A 54 9.59 -5.80 8.38
CA GLY A 54 8.32 -5.18 8.71
C GLY A 54 7.74 -5.77 9.98
N ASP A 55 7.54 -4.97 11.02
CA ASP A 55 7.06 -5.41 12.33
C ASP A 55 5.60 -5.87 12.32
N PHE A 56 4.85 -5.48 11.27
CA PHE A 56 3.46 -5.89 11.05
C PHE A 56 3.31 -7.27 10.38
N VAL A 57 4.42 -7.88 9.94
CA VAL A 57 4.40 -9.19 9.27
C VAL A 57 4.39 -10.30 10.31
N THR A 58 3.39 -11.19 10.22
CA THR A 58 3.26 -12.36 11.09
C THR A 58 3.47 -13.65 10.30
N THR A 59 3.73 -14.74 11.02
CA THR A 59 3.81 -16.10 10.46
C THR A 59 2.59 -16.95 10.82
N ASP A 60 1.57 -16.33 11.42
CA ASP A 60 0.36 -17.05 11.84
C ASP A 60 -0.54 -17.39 10.65
N ASP A 61 -0.47 -16.57 9.60
CA ASP A 61 -1.15 -16.78 8.34
C ASP A 61 -0.20 -16.45 7.17
N GLY A 62 -0.34 -17.17 6.06
CA GLY A 62 0.50 -16.98 4.87
C GLY A 62 1.95 -17.48 5.03
N THR A 63 2.87 -16.86 4.32
CA THR A 63 4.28 -17.27 4.20
C THR A 63 5.23 -16.51 5.12
N GLY A 64 4.77 -15.48 5.83
CA GLY A 64 5.65 -14.56 6.55
C GLY A 64 6.43 -13.60 5.64
N ILE A 65 6.11 -13.57 4.34
CA ILE A 65 6.65 -12.62 3.36
C ILE A 65 5.48 -11.91 2.71
N VAL A 66 5.47 -10.57 2.79
CA VAL A 66 4.39 -9.72 2.30
C VAL A 66 4.93 -8.77 1.24
N HIS A 67 4.18 -8.58 0.15
CA HIS A 67 4.49 -7.55 -0.83
C HIS A 67 4.25 -6.16 -0.23
N THR A 68 5.25 -5.31 -0.29
CA THR A 68 5.23 -3.96 0.27
C THR A 68 5.14 -2.93 -0.84
N ALA A 69 4.11 -2.07 -0.78
CA ALA A 69 3.84 -1.01 -1.76
C ALA A 69 3.88 0.39 -1.11
N PRO A 70 5.06 0.99 -0.89
CA PRO A 70 5.22 2.23 -0.14
C PRO A 70 4.39 3.41 -0.68
N THR A 71 4.11 3.40 -1.98
CA THR A 71 3.33 4.47 -2.62
C THR A 71 1.85 4.50 -2.21
N PHE A 72 1.28 3.33 -1.87
CA PHE A 72 -0.16 3.19 -1.66
C PHE A 72 -0.54 2.58 -0.30
N GLY A 73 0.43 2.22 0.54
CA GLY A 73 0.22 1.70 1.89
C GLY A 73 0.90 2.57 2.95
N ALA A 74 0.18 2.96 4.00
CA ALA A 74 0.74 3.79 5.07
C ALA A 74 1.79 3.02 5.88
N ASP A 75 1.50 1.79 6.30
CA ASP A 75 2.43 0.94 7.04
C ASP A 75 3.61 0.52 6.15
N ASP A 76 3.35 0.27 4.87
CA ASP A 76 4.36 0.00 3.86
C ASP A 76 5.34 1.17 3.69
N MET A 77 4.82 2.41 3.65
CA MET A 77 5.65 3.61 3.58
C MET A 77 6.54 3.73 4.82
N ILE A 78 6.00 3.51 6.01
CA ILE A 78 6.76 3.55 7.27
C ILE A 78 7.87 2.49 7.26
N ALA A 79 7.58 1.26 6.85
CA ALA A 79 8.57 0.20 6.74
C ALA A 79 9.67 0.55 5.73
N ALA A 80 9.31 1.12 4.59
CA ALA A 80 10.23 1.54 3.55
C ALA A 80 11.17 2.67 4.02
N GLN A 81 10.66 3.66 4.75
CA GLN A 81 11.43 4.76 5.34
C GLN A 81 12.38 4.30 6.45
N ASN A 82 11.96 3.32 7.24
CA ASN A 82 12.79 2.75 8.32
C ASN A 82 13.89 1.81 7.80
N ALA A 83 13.77 1.33 6.58
CA ALA A 83 14.76 0.45 5.97
C ALA A 83 16.09 1.18 5.72
N LYS A 84 17.20 0.45 5.79
CA LYS A 84 18.55 1.01 5.56
C LYS A 84 19.26 0.23 4.45
N PRO A 85 19.53 0.90 3.30
CA PRO A 85 19.08 2.24 2.90
C PRO A 85 17.54 2.32 2.79
N GLU A 86 16.98 3.53 2.75
CA GLU A 86 15.54 3.75 2.55
C GLU A 86 15.08 3.18 1.20
N VAL A 87 13.90 2.55 1.17
CA VAL A 87 13.27 2.10 -0.07
C VAL A 87 12.41 3.23 -0.65
N PRO A 88 12.67 3.67 -1.88
CA PRO A 88 11.92 4.75 -2.49
C PRO A 88 10.49 4.33 -2.82
N PRO A 89 9.51 5.25 -2.74
CA PRO A 89 8.20 5.03 -3.32
C PRO A 89 8.30 4.93 -4.84
N MET A 90 7.38 4.17 -5.46
CA MET A 90 7.27 4.05 -6.89
C MET A 90 6.67 5.33 -7.49
N LEU A 91 7.50 6.36 -7.66
CA LEU A 91 7.15 7.63 -8.27
C LEU A 91 8.01 7.84 -9.52
N ILE A 92 7.37 8.31 -10.58
CA ILE A 92 8.01 8.65 -11.86
C ILE A 92 7.76 10.11 -12.22
N LEU A 93 8.55 10.67 -13.10
CA LEU A 93 8.29 12.00 -13.65
C LEU A 93 7.11 11.92 -14.64
N ASN A 94 6.09 12.73 -14.40
CA ASN A 94 4.99 12.95 -15.34
C ASN A 94 5.42 13.90 -16.47
N LYS A 95 4.49 14.20 -17.40
CA LYS A 95 4.74 15.11 -18.54
C LYS A 95 5.07 16.55 -18.11
N ASP A 96 4.65 16.95 -16.92
CA ASP A 96 4.86 18.28 -16.35
C ASP A 96 6.17 18.37 -15.53
N GLY A 97 6.88 17.25 -15.39
CA GLY A 97 8.12 17.15 -14.63
C GLY A 97 7.93 16.91 -13.13
N ASP A 98 6.70 16.66 -12.68
CA ASP A 98 6.38 16.36 -11.29
C ASP A 98 6.48 14.86 -11.00
N LEU A 99 6.83 14.51 -9.78
CA LEU A 99 6.79 13.12 -9.32
C LEU A 99 5.33 12.67 -9.14
N SER A 100 4.97 11.59 -9.81
CA SER A 100 3.62 11.04 -9.83
C SER A 100 3.64 9.52 -9.69
N PRO A 101 2.66 8.93 -8.99
CA PRO A 101 2.47 7.48 -8.95
C PRO A 101 2.10 6.89 -10.30
N LEU A 102 2.14 5.54 -10.39
CA LEU A 102 1.72 4.80 -11.58
C LEU A 102 0.20 4.72 -11.78
N VAL A 103 -0.55 5.34 -10.89
CA VAL A 103 -2.02 5.45 -10.96
C VAL A 103 -2.38 6.92 -10.84
N ASP A 104 -3.30 7.40 -11.67
CA ASP A 104 -3.77 8.78 -11.64
C ASP A 104 -4.80 9.04 -10.52
N LEU A 105 -5.23 10.29 -10.37
CA LEU A 105 -6.23 10.69 -9.36
C LEU A 105 -7.62 10.11 -9.61
N GLN A 106 -7.89 9.59 -10.80
CA GLN A 106 -9.13 8.89 -11.15
C GLN A 106 -9.06 7.40 -10.84
N GLY A 107 -7.89 6.90 -10.43
CA GLY A 107 -7.67 5.48 -10.17
C GLY A 107 -7.38 4.66 -11.43
N LYS A 108 -6.87 5.28 -12.49
CA LYS A 108 -6.41 4.60 -13.71
C LYS A 108 -4.91 4.42 -13.70
N PHE A 109 -4.46 3.29 -14.19
CA PHE A 109 -3.05 3.09 -14.51
C PHE A 109 -2.63 4.04 -15.63
N ILE A 110 -1.45 4.66 -15.48
CA ILE A 110 -0.85 5.51 -16.50
C ILE A 110 -0.44 4.70 -17.74
N ASP A 111 -0.11 5.39 -18.81
CA ASP A 111 0.43 4.76 -20.03
C ASP A 111 1.82 4.14 -19.78
N GLY A 112 2.17 3.13 -20.58
CA GLY A 112 3.48 2.49 -20.52
C GLY A 112 3.56 1.27 -19.57
N LEU A 113 2.43 0.80 -19.05
CA LEU A 113 2.36 -0.37 -18.16
C LEU A 113 1.87 -1.64 -18.88
N GLY A 114 2.05 -1.72 -20.19
CA GLY A 114 1.63 -2.85 -21.00
C GLY A 114 0.10 -3.02 -21.03
N SER A 115 -0.38 -4.23 -20.80
CA SER A 115 -1.81 -4.56 -20.93
C SER A 115 -2.73 -3.91 -19.91
N ILE A 116 -2.19 -3.34 -18.83
CA ILE A 116 -3.00 -2.67 -17.79
C ILE A 116 -3.08 -1.15 -17.97
N SER A 117 -2.34 -0.57 -18.92
CA SER A 117 -2.35 0.87 -19.19
C SER A 117 -3.77 1.39 -19.45
N GLY A 118 -4.12 2.51 -18.81
CA GLY A 118 -5.42 3.17 -18.97
C GLY A 118 -6.62 2.46 -18.29
N LYS A 119 -6.41 1.30 -17.69
CA LYS A 119 -7.46 0.57 -16.96
C LYS A 119 -7.59 1.07 -15.53
N TYR A 120 -8.80 1.00 -14.98
CA TYR A 120 -9.00 1.30 -13.57
C TYR A 120 -8.49 0.18 -12.67
N VAL A 121 -7.89 0.55 -11.54
CA VAL A 121 -7.43 -0.39 -10.51
C VAL A 121 -8.56 -1.17 -9.84
N LYS A 122 -9.79 -0.65 -9.89
CA LYS A 122 -10.99 -1.29 -9.34
C LYS A 122 -12.15 -1.22 -10.34
N ASN A 123 -12.88 -2.33 -10.48
CA ASN A 123 -14.04 -2.39 -11.39
C ASN A 123 -15.15 -1.39 -11.00
N GLN A 124 -15.26 -1.05 -9.70
CA GLN A 124 -16.24 -0.08 -9.19
C GLN A 124 -16.02 1.36 -9.67
N TYR A 125 -14.87 1.65 -10.31
CA TYR A 125 -14.59 2.99 -10.87
C TYR A 125 -15.08 3.16 -12.29
N TYR A 126 -15.40 2.07 -12.99
CA TYR A 126 -16.03 2.12 -14.30
C TYR A 126 -17.49 2.55 -14.19
N ASN A 127 -18.05 3.08 -15.29
CA ASN A 127 -19.49 3.16 -15.45
C ASN A 127 -20.06 1.75 -15.65
N GLU A 128 -21.29 1.52 -15.28
CA GLU A 128 -21.95 0.19 -15.35
C GLU A 128 -21.86 -0.49 -16.74
N LYS A 129 -21.89 0.31 -17.80
CA LYS A 129 -21.81 -0.18 -19.20
C LYS A 129 -20.41 -0.54 -19.66
N ASP A 130 -19.38 -0.02 -18.96
CA ASP A 130 -17.98 -0.10 -19.39
C ASP A 130 -17.16 -1.07 -18.53
N VAL A 131 -17.82 -1.75 -17.57
CA VAL A 131 -17.14 -2.69 -16.67
C VAL A 131 -16.57 -3.85 -17.47
N PRO A 132 -15.26 -4.10 -17.43
CA PRO A 132 -14.65 -5.21 -18.13
C PRO A 132 -15.07 -6.55 -17.52
N GLU A 133 -15.13 -7.60 -18.32
CA GLU A 133 -15.44 -8.98 -17.86
C GLU A 133 -14.43 -9.47 -16.82
N LYS A 134 -13.15 -9.13 -17.03
CA LYS A 134 -12.05 -9.46 -16.10
C LYS A 134 -11.55 -8.21 -15.42
N SER A 135 -11.42 -8.25 -14.11
CA SER A 135 -10.75 -7.18 -13.36
C SER A 135 -9.24 -7.16 -13.66
N VAL A 136 -8.60 -6.02 -13.46
CA VAL A 136 -7.14 -5.90 -13.59
C VAL A 136 -6.39 -6.89 -12.69
N ASP A 137 -6.90 -7.17 -11.48
CA ASP A 137 -6.31 -8.16 -10.58
C ASP A 137 -6.24 -9.56 -11.24
N VAL A 138 -7.32 -9.94 -11.94
CA VAL A 138 -7.39 -11.22 -12.67
C VAL A 138 -6.45 -11.24 -13.86
N GLU A 139 -6.35 -10.13 -14.62
CA GLU A 139 -5.43 -10.02 -15.75
C GLU A 139 -3.97 -10.11 -15.31
N ILE A 140 -3.61 -9.43 -14.22
CA ILE A 140 -2.27 -9.52 -13.61
C ILE A 140 -1.95 -10.97 -13.22
N ALA A 141 -2.90 -11.64 -12.55
CA ALA A 141 -2.72 -13.03 -12.14
C ALA A 141 -2.54 -13.99 -13.33
N ILE A 142 -3.29 -13.77 -14.41
CA ILE A 142 -3.14 -14.56 -15.66
C ILE A 142 -1.77 -14.34 -16.26
N LYS A 143 -1.35 -13.09 -16.45
CA LYS A 143 -0.02 -12.76 -17.02
C LYS A 143 1.10 -13.37 -16.20
N LEU A 144 1.06 -13.25 -14.87
CA LEU A 144 2.09 -13.82 -14.01
C LEU A 144 2.13 -15.37 -14.06
N LYS A 145 0.98 -16.01 -14.27
CA LYS A 145 0.93 -17.46 -14.50
C LYS A 145 1.53 -17.86 -15.85
N GLU A 146 1.18 -17.14 -16.91
CA GLU A 146 1.72 -17.37 -18.25
C GLU A 146 3.24 -17.18 -18.30
N GLU A 147 3.76 -16.22 -17.55
CA GLU A 147 5.19 -15.95 -17.40
C GLU A 147 5.90 -16.89 -16.39
N ASN A 148 5.21 -17.86 -15.80
CA ASN A 148 5.71 -18.74 -14.73
C ASN A 148 6.26 -18.00 -13.50
N LYS A 149 5.71 -16.83 -13.20
CA LYS A 149 6.09 -16.01 -12.03
C LYS A 149 5.13 -16.15 -10.84
N ALA A 150 3.95 -16.75 -11.04
CA ALA A 150 2.99 -17.01 -9.98
C ALA A 150 2.99 -18.49 -9.61
N PHE A 151 3.47 -18.82 -8.44
CA PHE A 151 3.44 -20.19 -7.91
C PHE A 151 2.01 -20.64 -7.61
N ARG A 152 1.21 -19.76 -6.98
CA ARG A 152 -0.18 -20.02 -6.59
C ARG A 152 -1.00 -18.74 -6.62
N VAL A 153 -2.25 -18.85 -7.03
CA VAL A 153 -3.22 -17.75 -7.01
C VAL A 153 -4.46 -18.23 -6.27
N GLU A 154 -4.85 -17.52 -5.22
CA GLU A 154 -6.03 -17.80 -4.41
C GLU A 154 -6.91 -16.56 -4.30
N LYS A 155 -8.21 -16.80 -4.17
CA LYS A 155 -9.16 -15.73 -3.85
C LYS A 155 -9.16 -15.52 -2.35
N TYR A 156 -8.83 -14.28 -1.94
CA TYR A 156 -8.85 -13.87 -0.55
C TYR A 156 -9.92 -12.81 -0.34
N THR A 157 -10.78 -13.00 0.65
CA THR A 157 -11.84 -12.06 0.98
C THR A 157 -11.50 -11.35 2.29
N HIS A 158 -11.44 -10.03 2.24
CA HIS A 158 -11.17 -9.18 3.39
C HIS A 158 -12.04 -7.92 3.33
N SER A 159 -12.18 -7.23 4.48
CA SER A 159 -12.84 -5.94 4.53
C SER A 159 -11.98 -4.88 3.82
N TYR A 160 -12.63 -3.98 3.09
CA TYR A 160 -12.00 -2.87 2.40
C TYR A 160 -12.76 -1.57 2.67
N PRO A 161 -12.09 -0.45 2.97
CA PRO A 161 -12.75 0.80 3.27
C PRO A 161 -13.41 1.41 2.03
N ASN A 162 -14.66 1.81 2.18
CA ASN A 162 -15.43 2.49 1.15
C ASN A 162 -15.68 3.95 1.53
N CYS A 163 -15.82 4.80 0.53
CA CYS A 163 -16.22 6.19 0.70
C CYS A 163 -17.68 6.26 1.16
N TRP A 164 -17.93 6.90 2.31
CA TRP A 164 -19.27 7.00 2.89
C TRP A 164 -20.27 7.81 2.04
N ARG A 165 -19.80 8.58 1.05
CA ARG A 165 -20.68 9.35 0.14
C ARG A 165 -21.04 8.61 -1.12
N THR A 166 -20.12 7.81 -1.66
CA THR A 166 -20.26 7.18 -2.98
C THR A 166 -20.35 5.67 -2.90
N ASP A 167 -20.12 5.10 -1.71
CA ASP A 167 -20.02 3.66 -1.45
C ASP A 167 -18.98 2.92 -2.33
N LYS A 168 -18.09 3.69 -2.97
CA LYS A 168 -17.01 3.15 -3.79
C LYS A 168 -15.75 2.91 -2.95
N PRO A 169 -14.93 1.89 -3.29
CA PRO A 169 -13.64 1.65 -2.63
C PRO A 169 -12.78 2.92 -2.69
N ILE A 170 -12.09 3.24 -1.59
CA ILE A 170 -11.11 4.33 -1.57
C ILE A 170 -9.74 3.82 -1.98
N LEU A 171 -8.89 4.71 -2.52
CA LEU A 171 -7.47 4.44 -2.70
C LEU A 171 -6.68 5.21 -1.65
N TYR A 172 -5.72 4.54 -1.01
CA TYR A 172 -4.63 5.24 -0.34
C TYR A 172 -3.75 5.84 -1.43
N TYR A 173 -3.59 7.15 -1.41
CA TYR A 173 -2.89 7.87 -2.47
C TYR A 173 -1.93 8.90 -1.87
N PRO A 174 -0.69 9.00 -2.33
CA PRO A 174 0.25 10.01 -1.85
C PRO A 174 -0.17 11.38 -2.35
N LEU A 175 -0.53 12.27 -1.45
CA LEU A 175 -0.90 13.66 -1.74
C LEU A 175 -0.01 14.60 -0.94
N ASN A 176 0.51 15.61 -1.61
CA ASN A 176 1.18 16.71 -0.93
C ASN A 176 0.16 17.46 -0.08
N SER A 177 0.41 17.54 1.22
CA SER A 177 -0.51 18.14 2.17
C SER A 177 0.25 19.01 3.17
N TRP A 178 -0.42 20.05 3.66
CA TRP A 178 0.10 20.88 4.73
C TRP A 178 -0.23 20.24 6.07
N PHE A 179 0.77 20.11 6.93
CA PHE A 179 0.62 19.60 8.28
C PHE A 179 1.04 20.65 9.30
N VAL A 180 0.23 20.81 10.33
CA VAL A 180 0.61 21.57 11.50
C VAL A 180 1.17 20.62 12.56
N ALA A 181 2.37 20.89 13.05
CA ALA A 181 3.04 20.04 14.03
C ALA A 181 2.44 20.23 15.44
N VAL A 182 1.14 19.97 15.57
CA VAL A 182 0.36 20.20 16.81
C VAL A 182 0.94 19.45 18.00
N THR A 183 1.31 18.18 17.80
CA THR A 183 1.90 17.35 18.87
C THR A 183 3.21 17.93 19.38
N LYS A 184 4.06 18.44 18.48
CA LYS A 184 5.35 19.08 18.84
C LYS A 184 5.14 20.40 19.62
N ARG A 185 4.02 21.09 19.38
CA ARG A 185 3.68 22.38 19.99
C ARG A 185 2.60 22.26 21.08
N LYS A 186 2.28 21.04 21.51
CA LYS A 186 1.17 20.79 22.46
C LYS A 186 1.28 21.61 23.74
N SER A 187 2.45 21.67 24.36
CA SER A 187 2.67 22.45 25.60
C SER A 187 2.43 23.94 25.38
N ASP A 188 2.94 24.51 24.30
CA ASP A 188 2.79 25.93 23.96
C ASP A 188 1.31 26.23 23.71
N LEU A 189 0.63 25.38 22.94
CA LEU A 189 -0.80 25.54 22.64
C LEU A 189 -1.66 25.51 23.90
N ILE A 190 -1.39 24.61 24.84
CA ILE A 190 -2.09 24.55 26.12
C ILE A 190 -1.82 25.81 26.92
N GLN A 191 -0.58 26.29 26.98
CA GLN A 191 -0.21 27.50 27.72
C GLN A 191 -0.89 28.74 27.13
N TYR A 192 -0.92 28.87 25.81
CA TYR A 192 -1.62 29.99 25.16
C TYR A 192 -3.12 29.91 25.33
N ASN A 193 -3.71 28.73 25.20
CA ASN A 193 -5.14 28.50 25.41
C ASN A 193 -5.61 28.97 26.81
N LYS A 194 -4.80 28.75 27.84
CA LYS A 194 -5.08 29.23 29.22
C LYS A 194 -5.11 30.75 29.35
N LYS A 195 -4.48 31.50 28.44
CA LYS A 195 -4.45 32.94 28.43
C LYS A 195 -5.67 33.56 27.71
N ILE A 196 -6.41 32.74 26.95
CA ILE A 196 -7.58 33.23 26.20
C ILE A 196 -8.77 33.31 27.14
N ASN A 197 -9.42 34.47 27.14
CA ASN A 197 -10.69 34.65 27.83
C ASN A 197 -11.84 34.23 26.89
N TRP A 198 -12.26 32.99 27.00
CA TRP A 198 -13.31 32.41 26.17
C TRP A 198 -14.68 33.02 26.53
N LYS A 199 -15.29 33.72 25.60
CA LYS A 199 -16.66 34.29 25.73
C LYS A 199 -17.41 34.11 24.40
N PRO A 200 -18.67 33.66 24.44
CA PRO A 200 -19.42 33.17 25.61
C PRO A 200 -18.91 31.81 26.09
N CYS A 201 -19.24 31.41 27.30
CA CYS A 201 -18.78 30.14 27.88
C CYS A 201 -19.16 28.89 27.07
N LEU A 202 -20.17 29.00 26.21
CA LEU A 202 -20.53 27.93 25.27
C LEU A 202 -19.39 27.50 24.34
N LEU A 203 -18.40 28.36 24.08
CA LEU A 203 -17.28 28.04 23.19
C LEU A 203 -16.32 26.98 23.78
N TYR A 204 -16.26 26.85 25.09
CA TYR A 204 -15.40 25.84 25.75
C TYR A 204 -16.17 24.73 26.46
N THR A 205 -17.51 24.81 26.45
CA THR A 205 -18.38 23.74 26.96
C THR A 205 -19.13 22.99 25.89
N SER A 206 -19.20 23.56 24.67
CA SER A 206 -19.82 22.89 23.53
C SER A 206 -18.86 21.85 22.95
N PRO A 207 -19.34 20.62 22.65
CA PRO A 207 -18.54 19.66 21.93
C PRO A 207 -18.19 20.20 20.53
N SER A 208 -17.03 19.83 20.03
CA SER A 208 -16.63 20.10 18.66
C SER A 208 -17.68 19.55 17.68
N PRO A 209 -17.89 20.16 16.51
CA PRO A 209 -18.74 19.57 15.47
C PRO A 209 -18.34 18.15 15.07
N ARG A 210 -17.11 17.73 15.36
CA ARG A 210 -16.66 16.35 15.19
C ARG A 210 -17.15 15.40 16.28
N ASP A 211 -17.42 15.92 17.48
CA ASP A 211 -17.82 15.13 18.65
C ASP A 211 -19.34 14.91 18.68
N LEU A 212 -20.09 15.56 17.79
CA LEU A 212 -21.54 15.42 17.65
C LEU A 212 -22.00 14.14 16.95
N LYS A 213 -21.12 13.17 16.76
CA LYS A 213 -21.42 11.85 16.23
C LYS A 213 -21.08 10.77 17.26
N LEU A 214 -21.88 10.72 18.28
CA LEU A 214 -22.06 9.54 19.12
C LEU A 214 -23.50 9.07 19.02
#